data_9ac0231e231313423479ede86a85a708
#
_entry.id   9ac0231e231313423479ede86a85a708
#
_cell.length_a   1.000
_cell.length_b   1.000
_cell.length_c   1.000
_cell.angle_alpha   90.00
_cell.angle_beta   90.00
_cell.angle_gamma   90.00
#
_symmetry.space_group_name_H-M   'P 1'
#
loop_
_entity.id
_entity.type
_entity.pdbx_description
1 polymer ?
#
loop_
_entity_poly.entity_id
_entity_poly.type
_entity_poly.pdbx_seq_one_letter_code
_entity_poly.pdbx_strand_id
1 'polypeptide(L)'
;MMKKMIFSLVALMLLCTAAVQAQSKSKLEKELEKKGLLNVAEHIPGVEVYMVYATPYNFMGRVLYDGLDEAYLVPEAMEMLKKANDYLRKRRMDLHLVVYDAARPRSIQEQMWSVVEGTDLEDFVANPHKRGGGPHNFGIAVDVTLVDCTGHPIPMGSEYDYFGDRSRVDMEQELFENGEITRRELLNRRLLREVMTHAGWIVEPSEWWHFNCMPTSEAREKLQVIQ
;
A
#
# COMPACT_ATOMS: atom_id res chain seq x y z
N MET A 1 -71.23 -8.82 26.95
CA MET A 1 -70.63 -9.36 25.73
C MET A 1 -69.60 -8.37 25.19
N MET A 2 -68.28 -8.59 25.50
CA MET A 2 -67.17 -7.76 25.04
C MET A 2 -66.45 -8.50 23.91
N LYS A 3 -66.49 -7.94 22.69
CA LYS A 3 -65.74 -8.46 21.55
C LYS A 3 -64.28 -8.07 21.70
N LYS A 4 -63.37 -9.09 21.78
CA LYS A 4 -61.93 -8.88 21.74
C LYS A 4 -61.53 -8.58 20.28
N MET A 5 -61.02 -7.39 20.04
CA MET A 5 -60.34 -7.04 18.78
C MET A 5 -58.88 -7.50 18.91
N ILE A 6 -58.49 -8.43 18.08
CA ILE A 6 -57.10 -8.85 17.92
C ILE A 6 -56.45 -7.94 16.87
N PHE A 7 -55.50 -7.10 17.28
CA PHE A 7 -54.64 -6.36 16.37
C PHE A 7 -53.47 -7.25 15.97
N SER A 8 -53.46 -7.66 14.70
CA SER A 8 -52.33 -8.30 14.07
C SER A 8 -51.30 -7.21 13.71
N LEU A 9 -50.18 -7.20 14.41
CA LEU A 9 -49.00 -6.36 14.08
C LEU A 9 -48.21 -7.11 13.02
N VAL A 10 -48.34 -6.74 11.75
CA VAL A 10 -47.44 -7.16 10.70
C VAL A 10 -46.20 -6.31 10.77
N ALA A 11 -45.13 -6.86 11.35
CA ALA A 11 -43.81 -6.23 11.33
C ALA A 11 -43.22 -6.35 9.91
N LEU A 12 -43.26 -5.27 9.18
CA LEU A 12 -42.58 -5.13 7.88
C LEU A 12 -41.08 -4.97 8.16
N MET A 13 -40.34 -6.07 8.12
CA MET A 13 -38.86 -6.02 8.08
C MET A 13 -38.45 -5.44 6.73
N LEU A 14 -38.11 -4.18 6.72
CA LEU A 14 -37.34 -3.55 5.64
C LEU A 14 -35.92 -4.12 5.69
N LEU A 15 -35.65 -5.11 4.86
CA LEU A 15 -34.30 -5.53 4.50
C LEU A 15 -33.69 -4.39 3.66
N CYS A 16 -32.98 -3.46 4.31
CA CYS A 16 -32.03 -2.58 3.62
C CYS A 16 -30.86 -3.45 3.12
N THR A 17 -31.04 -4.04 1.94
CA THR A 17 -29.89 -4.50 1.15
C THR A 17 -29.19 -3.24 0.63
N ALA A 18 -28.17 -2.78 1.34
CA ALA A 18 -27.22 -1.84 0.76
C ALA A 18 -26.57 -2.59 -0.42
N ALA A 19 -27.07 -2.34 -1.62
CA ALA A 19 -26.37 -2.71 -2.84
C ALA A 19 -25.06 -1.88 -2.81
N VAL A 20 -23.94 -2.53 -2.46
CA VAL A 20 -22.61 -2.01 -2.72
C VAL A 20 -22.55 -1.90 -4.25
N GLN A 21 -22.79 -0.72 -4.75
CA GLN A 21 -22.70 -0.41 -6.17
C GLN A 21 -21.21 -0.50 -6.48
N ALA A 22 -20.80 -1.59 -7.12
CA ALA A 22 -19.41 -1.74 -7.57
C ALA A 22 -19.09 -0.54 -8.45
N GLN A 23 -18.22 0.33 -7.95
CA GLN A 23 -17.76 1.50 -8.67
C GLN A 23 -17.11 1.02 -9.96
N SER A 24 -17.51 1.58 -11.10
CA SER A 24 -16.97 1.13 -12.38
C SER A 24 -15.48 1.50 -12.47
N LYS A 25 -14.63 0.52 -12.71
CA LYS A 25 -13.18 0.74 -12.89
C LYS A 25 -12.90 1.90 -13.83
N SER A 26 -11.98 2.75 -13.44
CA SER A 26 -11.52 3.89 -14.23
C SER A 26 -10.85 3.44 -15.54
N LYS A 27 -10.52 4.38 -16.39
CA LYS A 27 -9.75 4.11 -17.62
C LYS A 27 -8.34 3.58 -17.27
N LEU A 28 -7.69 4.18 -16.28
CA LEU A 28 -6.35 3.80 -15.83
C LEU A 28 -6.34 2.37 -15.26
N GLU A 29 -7.27 2.04 -14.38
CA GLU A 29 -7.37 0.69 -13.83
C GLU A 29 -7.58 -0.38 -14.90
N LYS A 30 -8.46 -0.11 -15.89
CA LYS A 30 -8.64 -0.99 -17.05
C LYS A 30 -7.37 -1.14 -17.91
N GLU A 31 -6.57 -0.09 -18.01
CA GLU A 31 -5.28 -0.15 -18.70
C GLU A 31 -4.24 -0.99 -17.94
N LEU A 32 -4.21 -0.89 -16.60
CA LEU A 32 -3.35 -1.72 -15.75
C LEU A 32 -3.71 -3.21 -15.89
N GLU A 33 -5.01 -3.54 -15.86
CA GLU A 33 -5.47 -4.92 -16.07
C GLU A 33 -5.13 -5.46 -17.47
N LYS A 34 -5.26 -4.65 -18.51
CA LYS A 34 -4.85 -5.04 -19.89
C LYS A 34 -3.35 -5.31 -20.00
N LYS A 35 -2.54 -4.69 -19.16
CA LYS A 35 -1.10 -4.96 -19.05
C LYS A 35 -0.80 -6.20 -18.19
N GLY A 36 -1.81 -6.87 -17.66
CA GLY A 36 -1.69 -8.08 -16.85
C GLY A 36 -1.45 -7.83 -15.36
N LEU A 37 -1.60 -6.60 -14.88
CA LEU A 37 -1.56 -6.34 -13.45
C LEU A 37 -2.88 -6.77 -12.78
N LEU A 38 -2.78 -7.22 -11.54
CA LEU A 38 -3.88 -7.75 -10.75
C LEU A 38 -4.24 -6.77 -9.62
N ASN A 39 -5.54 -6.61 -9.36
CA ASN A 39 -6.06 -5.80 -8.26
C ASN A 39 -5.85 -6.53 -6.93
N VAL A 40 -5.22 -5.87 -5.95
CA VAL A 40 -4.90 -6.45 -4.63
C VAL A 40 -6.16 -6.82 -3.86
N ALA A 41 -7.14 -5.92 -3.79
CA ALA A 41 -8.37 -6.14 -3.03
C ALA A 41 -9.21 -7.30 -3.58
N GLU A 42 -9.18 -7.53 -4.91
CA GLU A 42 -9.87 -8.64 -5.54
C GLU A 42 -9.17 -9.99 -5.31
N HIS A 43 -7.84 -10.01 -5.13
CA HIS A 43 -7.03 -11.24 -5.09
C HIS A 43 -6.61 -11.66 -3.68
N ILE A 44 -6.53 -10.73 -2.72
CA ILE A 44 -6.02 -11.02 -1.38
C ILE A 44 -7.03 -10.56 -0.32
N PRO A 45 -8.02 -11.39 0.05
CA PRO A 45 -8.94 -11.06 1.13
C PRO A 45 -8.21 -10.77 2.44
N GLY A 46 -8.51 -9.62 3.06
CA GLY A 46 -7.94 -9.20 4.34
C GLY A 46 -6.63 -8.40 4.24
N VAL A 47 -6.21 -8.03 3.04
CA VAL A 47 -5.29 -6.90 2.80
C VAL A 47 -6.16 -5.68 2.51
N GLU A 48 -5.93 -4.60 3.25
CA GLU A 48 -6.60 -3.33 3.02
C GLU A 48 -5.80 -2.49 2.03
N VAL A 49 -6.48 -1.65 1.27
CA VAL A 49 -5.87 -0.72 0.31
C VAL A 49 -6.27 0.69 0.70
N TYR A 50 -5.28 1.55 0.90
CA TYR A 50 -5.45 2.97 1.14
C TYR A 50 -4.42 3.73 0.30
N MET A 51 -4.77 3.98 -0.96
CA MET A 51 -3.87 4.65 -1.90
C MET A 51 -3.63 6.09 -1.45
N VAL A 52 -2.48 6.34 -0.81
CA VAL A 52 -2.15 7.64 -0.19
C VAL A 52 -2.16 8.75 -1.24
N TYR A 53 -1.68 8.47 -2.44
CA TYR A 53 -1.64 9.45 -3.54
C TYR A 53 -3.01 9.69 -4.22
N ALA A 54 -4.03 8.91 -3.90
CA ALA A 54 -5.42 9.20 -4.24
C ALA A 54 -6.07 10.20 -3.26
N THR A 55 -5.34 10.63 -2.24
CA THR A 55 -5.76 11.61 -1.24
C THR A 55 -4.82 12.82 -1.23
N PRO A 56 -5.19 13.94 -0.61
CA PRO A 56 -4.27 15.07 -0.41
C PRO A 56 -3.27 14.86 0.75
N TYR A 57 -3.37 13.75 1.49
CA TYR A 57 -2.54 13.44 2.66
C TYR A 57 -1.23 12.73 2.26
N ASN A 58 -0.48 13.32 1.33
CA ASN A 58 0.82 12.88 0.85
C ASN A 58 1.78 14.07 0.78
N PHE A 59 3.07 13.83 0.52
CA PHE A 59 4.07 14.89 0.52
C PHE A 59 3.85 15.99 -0.54
N MET A 60 3.04 15.71 -1.58
CA MET A 60 2.66 16.68 -2.61
C MET A 60 1.52 17.60 -2.16
N GLY A 61 0.80 17.28 -1.06
CA GLY A 61 -0.35 18.04 -0.55
C GLY A 61 -1.56 18.08 -1.49
N ARG A 62 -1.65 17.17 -2.47
CA ARG A 62 -2.72 17.11 -3.45
C ARG A 62 -2.98 15.68 -3.94
N VAL A 63 -4.14 15.44 -4.49
CA VAL A 63 -4.46 14.18 -5.19
C VAL A 63 -3.61 14.07 -6.46
N LEU A 64 -2.90 12.96 -6.61
CA LEU A 64 -2.12 12.62 -7.80
C LEU A 64 -2.78 11.51 -8.62
N TYR A 65 -3.42 10.54 -7.96
CA TYR A 65 -4.11 9.43 -8.60
C TYR A 65 -5.55 9.81 -8.90
N ASP A 66 -5.80 10.35 -10.08
CA ASP A 66 -7.15 10.59 -10.59
C ASP A 66 -7.72 9.29 -11.15
N GLY A 67 -8.61 8.67 -10.37
CA GLY A 67 -9.25 7.40 -10.70
C GLY A 67 -8.34 6.17 -10.60
N LEU A 68 -7.36 6.18 -9.69
CA LEU A 68 -6.63 5.00 -9.26
C LEU A 68 -6.75 4.89 -7.72
N ASP A 69 -7.86 4.33 -7.29
CA ASP A 69 -8.17 4.16 -5.87
C ASP A 69 -7.77 2.77 -5.35
N GLU A 70 -7.38 1.87 -6.24
CA GLU A 70 -7.03 0.48 -5.99
C GLU A 70 -5.55 0.19 -6.27
N ALA A 71 -4.98 -0.73 -5.51
CA ALA A 71 -3.60 -1.18 -5.69
C ALA A 71 -3.50 -2.28 -6.75
N TYR A 72 -2.57 -2.12 -7.68
CA TYR A 72 -2.30 -3.10 -8.75
C TYR A 72 -0.86 -3.58 -8.70
N LEU A 73 -0.65 -4.89 -8.90
CA LEU A 73 0.67 -5.53 -8.89
C LEU A 73 0.81 -6.52 -10.05
N VAL A 74 2.05 -6.76 -10.48
CA VAL A 74 2.33 -7.90 -11.37
C VAL A 74 2.01 -9.23 -10.66
N PRO A 75 1.67 -10.31 -11.40
CA PRO A 75 1.27 -11.59 -10.79
C PRO A 75 2.27 -12.13 -9.77
N GLU A 76 3.57 -12.01 -10.01
CA GLU A 76 4.61 -12.46 -9.08
C GLU A 76 4.56 -11.70 -7.75
N ALA A 77 4.45 -10.37 -7.79
CA ALA A 77 4.33 -9.52 -6.61
C ALA A 77 3.02 -9.81 -5.84
N MET A 78 1.92 -10.09 -6.56
CA MET A 78 0.64 -10.48 -5.98
C MET A 78 0.75 -11.77 -5.16
N GLU A 79 1.38 -12.81 -5.71
CA GLU A 79 1.59 -14.07 -4.99
C GLU A 79 2.49 -13.89 -3.76
N MET A 80 3.48 -13.03 -3.85
CA MET A 80 4.34 -12.71 -2.72
C MET A 80 3.59 -11.93 -1.64
N LEU A 81 2.75 -10.95 -2.00
CA LEU A 81 1.95 -10.20 -1.03
C LEU A 81 0.93 -11.11 -0.33
N LYS A 82 0.32 -12.05 -1.05
CA LYS A 82 -0.56 -13.06 -0.48
C LYS A 82 0.16 -13.94 0.54
N LYS A 83 1.37 -14.41 0.23
CA LYS A 83 2.19 -15.19 1.16
C LYS A 83 2.54 -14.38 2.43
N ALA A 84 2.87 -13.09 2.27
CA ALA A 84 3.14 -12.19 3.38
C ALA A 84 1.90 -12.05 4.28
N ASN A 85 0.73 -11.80 3.71
CA ASN A 85 -0.53 -11.70 4.44
C ASN A 85 -0.86 -13.01 5.17
N ASP A 86 -0.72 -14.16 4.52
CA ASP A 86 -0.97 -15.48 5.13
C ASP A 86 0.00 -15.76 6.29
N TYR A 87 1.26 -15.33 6.18
CA TYR A 87 2.24 -15.45 7.25
C TYR A 87 1.90 -14.53 8.42
N LEU A 88 1.57 -13.26 8.17
CA LEU A 88 1.16 -12.31 9.21
C LEU A 88 -0.03 -12.84 10.00
N ARG A 89 -1.07 -13.31 9.33
CA ARG A 89 -2.28 -13.84 9.98
C ARG A 89 -2.03 -15.03 10.88
N LYS A 90 -1.02 -15.86 10.59
CA LYS A 90 -0.60 -16.97 11.46
C LYS A 90 0.18 -16.49 12.69
N ARG A 91 0.89 -15.37 12.56
CA ARG A 91 1.74 -14.81 13.62
C ARG A 91 0.99 -13.84 14.54
N ARG A 92 0.17 -12.99 13.95
CA ARG A 92 -0.50 -11.84 14.58
C ARG A 92 -1.88 -11.63 13.96
N MET A 93 -2.88 -12.37 14.45
CA MET A 93 -4.27 -12.23 13.99
C MET A 93 -4.90 -10.87 14.32
N ASP A 94 -4.29 -10.12 15.23
CA ASP A 94 -4.68 -8.79 15.66
C ASP A 94 -4.16 -7.67 14.74
N LEU A 95 -3.35 -8.01 13.72
CA LEU A 95 -2.78 -7.06 12.77
C LEU A 95 -3.16 -7.41 11.33
N HIS A 96 -3.26 -6.38 10.47
CA HIS A 96 -3.52 -6.49 9.05
C HIS A 96 -2.49 -5.70 8.25
N LEU A 97 -2.23 -6.12 6.99
CA LEU A 97 -1.47 -5.34 6.02
C LEU A 97 -2.38 -4.29 5.39
N VAL A 98 -1.87 -3.07 5.25
CA VAL A 98 -2.47 -2.01 4.44
C VAL A 98 -1.47 -1.60 3.37
N VAL A 99 -1.92 -1.56 2.11
CA VAL A 99 -1.15 -1.06 0.97
C VAL A 99 -1.39 0.43 0.82
N TYR A 100 -0.31 1.21 0.81
CA TYR A 100 -0.30 2.66 0.63
C TYR A 100 0.00 3.08 -0.80
N ASP A 101 0.82 2.28 -1.51
CA ASP A 101 1.11 2.45 -2.94
C ASP A 101 1.56 1.13 -3.58
N ALA A 102 1.37 1.02 -4.91
CA ALA A 102 1.75 -0.16 -5.68
C ALA A 102 2.17 0.25 -7.11
N ALA A 103 1.45 -0.20 -8.14
CA ALA A 103 1.70 0.23 -9.50
C ALA A 103 1.47 1.74 -9.65
N ARG A 104 2.52 2.48 -10.00
CA ARG A 104 2.53 3.94 -10.16
C ARG A 104 2.83 4.30 -11.62
N PRO A 105 1.92 5.00 -12.33
CA PRO A 105 2.21 5.51 -13.65
C PRO A 105 3.43 6.42 -13.66
N ARG A 106 4.22 6.35 -14.73
CA ARG A 106 5.41 7.20 -14.90
C ARG A 106 5.07 8.69 -14.88
N SER A 107 3.93 9.07 -15.45
CA SER A 107 3.44 10.44 -15.45
C SER A 107 3.22 10.99 -14.02
N ILE A 108 2.86 10.14 -13.07
CA ILE A 108 2.76 10.49 -11.63
C ILE A 108 4.16 10.62 -11.02
N GLN A 109 5.06 9.69 -11.33
CA GLN A 109 6.45 9.76 -10.89
C GLN A 109 7.15 11.04 -11.38
N GLU A 110 6.84 11.50 -12.60
CA GLU A 110 7.35 12.77 -13.15
C GLU A 110 6.86 13.98 -12.35
N GLN A 111 5.59 13.96 -11.91
CA GLN A 111 5.06 15.02 -11.04
C GLN A 111 5.75 15.02 -9.66
N MET A 112 5.99 13.84 -9.06
CA MET A 112 6.70 13.70 -7.79
C MET A 112 8.14 14.20 -7.91
N TRP A 113 8.83 13.80 -8.98
CA TRP A 113 10.21 14.21 -9.25
C TRP A 113 10.34 15.73 -9.39
N SER A 114 9.39 16.37 -10.06
CA SER A 114 9.44 17.82 -10.35
C SER A 114 9.53 18.72 -9.11
N VAL A 115 9.17 18.23 -7.93
CA VAL A 115 9.23 19.02 -6.66
C VAL A 115 10.49 18.73 -5.86
N VAL A 116 11.23 17.67 -6.17
CA VAL A 116 12.49 17.33 -5.48
C VAL A 116 13.71 17.55 -6.37
N GLU A 117 13.55 17.67 -7.69
CA GLU A 117 14.64 17.89 -8.63
C GLU A 117 15.44 19.13 -8.29
N GLY A 118 16.77 19.00 -8.14
CA GLY A 118 17.68 20.07 -7.74
C GLY A 118 17.69 20.37 -6.23
N THR A 119 17.06 19.52 -5.41
CA THR A 119 17.06 19.63 -3.94
C THR A 119 17.80 18.47 -3.28
N ASP A 120 18.05 18.58 -1.96
CA ASP A 120 18.64 17.50 -1.17
C ASP A 120 17.68 16.29 -1.00
N LEU A 121 16.47 16.39 -1.54
CA LEU A 121 15.44 15.35 -1.46
C LEU A 121 15.41 14.41 -2.68
N GLU A 122 16.28 14.59 -3.67
CA GLU A 122 16.33 13.76 -4.88
C GLU A 122 16.52 12.27 -4.58
N ASP A 123 17.25 11.93 -3.51
CA ASP A 123 17.53 10.55 -3.15
C ASP A 123 16.30 9.79 -2.63
N PHE A 124 15.23 10.50 -2.25
CA PHE A 124 13.98 9.91 -1.75
C PHE A 124 12.93 9.67 -2.85
N VAL A 125 13.15 10.16 -4.06
CA VAL A 125 12.19 10.01 -5.16
C VAL A 125 12.91 9.45 -6.39
N ALA A 126 12.50 8.29 -6.86
CA ALA A 126 13.12 7.68 -8.03
C ALA A 126 13.00 8.60 -9.27
N ASN A 127 14.13 8.87 -9.93
CA ASN A 127 14.17 9.72 -11.12
C ASN A 127 13.49 9.02 -12.32
N PRO A 128 12.36 9.54 -12.83
CA PRO A 128 11.60 8.93 -13.91
C PRO A 128 12.32 8.97 -15.26
N HIS A 129 13.31 9.86 -15.42
CA HIS A 129 14.09 10.01 -16.65
C HIS A 129 15.29 9.06 -16.71
N LYS A 130 15.66 8.47 -15.60
CA LYS A 130 16.74 7.48 -15.53
C LYS A 130 16.19 6.06 -15.71
N ARG A 131 16.59 5.38 -16.78
CA ARG A 131 16.36 3.93 -17.00
C ARG A 131 14.88 3.48 -16.89
N GLY A 132 13.92 4.33 -17.24
CA GLY A 132 12.49 4.00 -17.21
C GLY A 132 11.78 4.21 -15.86
N GLY A 133 12.45 4.80 -14.86
CA GLY A 133 11.88 5.12 -13.57
C GLY A 133 12.17 4.11 -12.47
N GLY A 134 11.42 4.20 -11.37
CA GLY A 134 11.52 3.36 -10.18
C GLY A 134 10.72 2.06 -10.27
N PRO A 135 10.81 1.21 -9.23
CA PRO A 135 10.18 -0.11 -9.22
C PRO A 135 8.64 -0.05 -9.27
N HIS A 136 8.00 0.95 -8.68
CA HIS A 136 6.55 1.17 -8.79
C HIS A 136 6.08 1.36 -10.24
N ASN A 137 6.93 1.93 -11.10
CA ASN A 137 6.58 2.14 -12.50
C ASN A 137 6.53 0.84 -13.33
N PHE A 138 6.89 -0.27 -12.73
CA PHE A 138 6.78 -1.62 -13.31
C PHE A 138 5.75 -2.50 -12.59
N GLY A 139 5.12 -2.00 -11.51
CA GLY A 139 4.17 -2.76 -10.69
C GLY A 139 4.82 -3.88 -9.87
N ILE A 140 6.12 -3.77 -9.58
CA ILE A 140 6.92 -4.75 -8.82
C ILE A 140 7.18 -4.34 -7.38
N ALA A 141 6.78 -3.14 -7.00
CA ALA A 141 6.96 -2.60 -5.66
C ALA A 141 5.63 -2.40 -4.95
N VAL A 142 5.69 -2.45 -3.63
CA VAL A 142 4.58 -2.14 -2.75
C VAL A 142 5.07 -1.36 -1.55
N ASP A 143 4.33 -0.31 -1.20
CA ASP A 143 4.47 0.40 0.07
C ASP A 143 3.39 -0.07 1.02
N VAL A 144 3.79 -0.59 2.17
CA VAL A 144 2.88 -1.24 3.12
C VAL A 144 3.16 -0.83 4.55
N THR A 145 2.10 -0.90 5.36
CA THR A 145 2.18 -0.79 6.82
C THR A 145 1.35 -1.86 7.50
N LEU A 146 1.41 -1.88 8.83
CA LEU A 146 0.57 -2.71 9.70
C LEU A 146 -0.45 -1.84 10.42
N VAL A 147 -1.71 -2.29 10.45
CA VAL A 147 -2.77 -1.71 11.25
C VAL A 147 -3.30 -2.72 12.27
N ASP A 148 -3.85 -2.24 13.36
CA ASP A 148 -4.53 -3.06 14.34
C ASP A 148 -5.97 -3.41 13.90
N CYS A 149 -6.66 -4.24 14.69
CA CYS A 149 -8.03 -4.66 14.40
C CYS A 149 -9.07 -3.52 14.39
N THR A 150 -8.68 -2.29 14.75
CA THR A 150 -9.52 -1.09 14.70
C THR A 150 -9.19 -0.21 13.49
N GLY A 151 -8.24 -0.64 12.65
CA GLY A 151 -7.80 0.09 11.45
C GLY A 151 -6.79 1.19 11.74
N HIS A 152 -6.24 1.28 12.96
CA HIS A 152 -5.22 2.28 13.26
C HIS A 152 -3.82 1.76 12.93
N PRO A 153 -3.00 2.53 12.19
CA PRO A 153 -1.62 2.18 11.94
C PRO A 153 -0.83 2.02 13.23
N ILE A 154 -0.07 0.93 13.35
CA ILE A 154 0.84 0.78 14.48
C ILE A 154 2.06 1.69 14.28
N PRO A 155 2.61 2.29 15.35
CA PRO A 155 3.70 3.26 15.23
C PRO A 155 4.95 2.64 14.59
N MET A 156 5.51 3.32 13.58
CA MET A 156 6.73 2.92 12.85
C MET A 156 7.92 3.86 13.09
N GLY A 157 7.75 4.96 13.87
CA GLY A 157 8.81 5.90 14.21
C GLY A 157 9.01 7.03 13.21
N SER A 158 8.39 6.94 12.05
CA SER A 158 8.20 8.06 11.12
C SER A 158 6.88 7.86 10.38
N GLU A 159 6.36 8.95 9.84
CA GLU A 159 5.25 8.91 8.89
C GLU A 159 5.70 8.22 7.59
N TYR A 160 4.73 7.77 6.81
CA TYR A 160 4.91 7.42 5.40
C TYR A 160 5.42 8.65 4.62
N ASP A 161 6.26 8.46 3.62
CA ASP A 161 6.90 9.56 2.85
C ASP A 161 7.74 10.53 3.71
N TYR A 162 8.22 10.11 4.87
CA TYR A 162 9.14 10.94 5.65
C TYR A 162 10.52 10.99 4.99
N PHE A 163 10.93 12.15 4.53
CA PHE A 163 12.21 12.41 3.87
C PHE A 163 13.30 12.71 4.92
N GLY A 164 13.96 11.67 5.42
CA GLY A 164 15.02 11.78 6.42
C GLY A 164 15.38 10.44 7.06
N ASP A 165 16.36 10.48 7.96
CA ASP A 165 16.98 9.27 8.55
C ASP A 165 15.97 8.37 9.27
N ARG A 166 14.92 8.93 9.86
CA ARG A 166 13.89 8.13 10.52
C ARG A 166 13.06 7.23 9.60
N SER A 167 13.14 7.38 8.27
CA SER A 167 12.55 6.42 7.33
C SER A 167 13.43 5.18 7.13
N ARG A 168 14.72 5.30 7.37
CA ARG A 168 15.75 4.34 6.97
C ARG A 168 15.73 3.07 7.82
N VAL A 169 15.83 1.92 7.14
CA VAL A 169 15.93 0.59 7.75
C VAL A 169 17.37 0.31 8.20
N ASP A 170 18.35 0.74 7.42
CA ASP A 170 19.76 0.52 7.69
C ASP A 170 20.29 1.34 8.89
N MET A 171 19.56 2.37 9.33
CA MET A 171 19.87 3.19 10.50
C MET A 171 19.01 2.88 11.73
N GLU A 172 18.03 1.98 11.66
CA GLU A 172 17.03 1.80 12.72
C GLU A 172 17.61 1.42 14.10
N GLN A 173 18.76 0.75 14.14
CA GLN A 173 19.42 0.41 15.40
C GLN A 173 20.06 1.66 16.04
N GLU A 174 20.72 2.48 15.25
CA GLU A 174 21.31 3.75 15.68
C GLU A 174 20.21 4.73 16.13
N LEU A 175 19.14 4.88 15.35
CA LEU A 175 17.98 5.71 15.70
C LEU A 175 17.37 5.29 17.05
N PHE A 176 17.31 3.99 17.32
CA PHE A 176 16.83 3.48 18.60
C PHE A 176 17.81 3.81 19.75
N GLU A 177 19.11 3.61 19.56
CA GLU A 177 20.14 3.90 20.55
C GLU A 177 20.22 5.40 20.89
N ASN A 178 19.98 6.27 19.90
CA ASN A 178 19.89 7.71 20.05
C ASN A 178 18.54 8.19 20.64
N GLY A 179 17.56 7.29 20.80
CA GLY A 179 16.22 7.63 21.31
C GLY A 179 15.30 8.34 20.30
N GLU A 180 15.64 8.32 19.01
CA GLU A 180 14.85 8.92 17.94
C GLU A 180 13.66 8.07 17.53
N ILE A 181 13.74 6.75 17.72
CA ILE A 181 12.62 5.82 17.65
C ILE A 181 12.55 5.00 18.94
N THR A 182 11.34 4.61 19.33
CA THR A 182 11.12 3.79 20.50
C THR A 182 11.40 2.31 20.23
N ARG A 183 11.58 1.53 21.30
CA ARG A 183 11.67 0.06 21.18
C ARG A 183 10.44 -0.56 20.50
N ARG A 184 9.26 0.00 20.73
CA ARG A 184 8.01 -0.47 20.11
C ARG A 184 8.05 -0.28 18.61
N GLU A 185 8.45 0.88 18.14
CA GLU A 185 8.58 1.22 16.72
C GLU A 185 9.62 0.35 16.02
N LEU A 186 10.78 0.16 16.65
CA LEU A 186 11.81 -0.75 16.15
C LEU A 186 11.27 -2.18 15.98
N LEU A 187 10.52 -2.70 16.97
CA LEU A 187 9.95 -4.04 16.89
C LEU A 187 8.84 -4.14 15.83
N ASN A 188 8.04 -3.10 15.65
CA ASN A 188 7.01 -3.04 14.62
C ASN A 188 7.62 -3.08 13.21
N ARG A 189 8.68 -2.30 12.95
CA ARG A 189 9.44 -2.35 11.68
C ARG A 189 10.04 -3.72 11.41
N ARG A 190 10.64 -4.33 12.44
CA ARG A 190 11.20 -5.70 12.33
C ARG A 190 10.14 -6.74 12.03
N LEU A 191 8.95 -6.62 12.62
CA LEU A 191 7.82 -7.50 12.32
C LEU A 191 7.36 -7.33 10.86
N LEU A 192 7.15 -6.09 10.40
CA LEU A 192 6.78 -5.84 9.00
C LEU A 192 7.82 -6.43 8.04
N ARG A 193 9.09 -6.15 8.27
CA ARG A 193 10.20 -6.69 7.47
C ARG A 193 10.26 -8.21 7.52
N GLU A 194 10.08 -8.85 8.69
CA GLU A 194 10.01 -10.30 8.82
C GLU A 194 8.89 -10.89 7.94
N VAL A 195 7.69 -10.29 8.01
CA VAL A 195 6.51 -10.72 7.24
C VAL A 195 6.79 -10.64 5.74
N MET A 196 7.32 -9.53 5.28
CA MET A 196 7.57 -9.29 3.86
C MET A 196 8.72 -10.17 3.33
N THR A 197 9.85 -10.23 4.04
CA THR A 197 11.00 -11.04 3.61
C THR A 197 10.74 -12.55 3.67
N HIS A 198 9.88 -13.01 4.60
CA HIS A 198 9.42 -14.41 4.60
C HIS A 198 8.72 -14.80 3.29
N ALA A 199 8.05 -13.86 2.67
CA ALA A 199 7.39 -14.07 1.38
C ALA A 199 8.31 -13.87 0.17
N GLY A 200 9.57 -13.44 0.39
CA GLY A 200 10.60 -13.25 -0.64
C GLY A 200 10.80 -11.79 -1.06
N TRP A 201 10.10 -10.83 -0.48
CA TRP A 201 10.26 -9.41 -0.79
C TRP A 201 11.66 -8.91 -0.42
N ILE A 202 12.19 -8.01 -1.25
CA ILE A 202 13.47 -7.33 -1.09
C ILE A 202 13.20 -6.00 -0.39
N VAL A 203 13.94 -5.76 0.69
CA VAL A 203 13.85 -4.53 1.50
C VAL A 203 14.54 -3.37 0.80
N GLU A 204 13.92 -2.19 0.84
CA GLU A 204 14.58 -0.93 0.49
C GLU A 204 15.24 -0.32 1.75
N PRO A 205 16.57 -0.15 1.77
CA PRO A 205 17.26 0.34 2.97
C PRO A 205 16.87 1.75 3.41
N SER A 206 16.45 2.61 2.50
CA SER A 206 16.10 4.00 2.78
C SER A 206 14.67 4.20 3.31
N GLU A 207 13.79 3.18 3.17
CA GLU A 207 12.35 3.32 3.41
C GLU A 207 11.79 2.08 4.10
N TRP A 208 11.27 2.20 5.34
CA TRP A 208 10.77 1.07 6.11
C TRP A 208 9.49 0.44 5.52
N TRP A 209 8.74 1.19 4.70
CA TRP A 209 7.47 0.76 4.08
C TRP A 209 7.65 0.08 2.72
N HIS A 210 8.78 0.32 2.03
CA HIS A 210 8.99 -0.05 0.63
C HIS A 210 9.61 -1.43 0.46
N PHE A 211 8.99 -2.23 -0.42
CA PHE A 211 9.46 -3.58 -0.74
C PHE A 211 9.35 -3.87 -2.24
N ASN A 212 10.38 -4.50 -2.80
CA ASN A 212 10.43 -4.90 -4.20
C ASN A 212 10.29 -6.41 -4.34
N CYS A 213 9.49 -6.93 -5.29
CA CYS A 213 9.39 -8.37 -5.55
C CYS A 213 10.59 -8.94 -6.33
N MET A 214 11.29 -8.09 -7.06
CA MET A 214 12.51 -8.42 -7.81
C MET A 214 13.39 -7.18 -7.93
N PRO A 215 14.69 -7.34 -8.32
CA PRO A 215 15.55 -6.20 -8.64
C PRO A 215 14.97 -5.36 -9.79
N THR A 216 15.01 -4.04 -9.67
CA THR A 216 14.50 -3.13 -10.72
C THR A 216 15.23 -3.32 -12.07
N SER A 217 16.50 -3.75 -12.06
CA SER A 217 17.24 -4.11 -13.28
C SER A 217 16.58 -5.27 -14.03
N GLU A 218 16.12 -6.27 -13.31
CA GLU A 218 15.40 -7.42 -13.88
C GLU A 218 14.03 -7.03 -14.43
N ALA A 219 13.30 -6.18 -13.69
CA ALA A 219 12.02 -5.66 -14.16
C ALA A 219 12.15 -4.90 -15.48
N ARG A 220 13.21 -4.11 -15.65
CA ARG A 220 13.50 -3.38 -16.91
C ARG A 220 13.71 -4.27 -18.11
N GLU A 221 14.20 -5.49 -17.91
CA GLU A 221 14.41 -6.46 -18.98
C GLU A 221 13.13 -7.21 -19.34
N LYS A 222 12.25 -7.43 -18.35
CA LYS A 222 11.08 -8.31 -18.49
C LYS A 222 9.75 -7.58 -18.68
N LEU A 223 9.63 -6.37 -18.17
CA LEU A 223 8.36 -5.66 -18.03
C LEU A 223 8.37 -4.32 -18.77
N GLN A 224 7.17 -3.88 -19.13
CA GLN A 224 6.97 -2.54 -19.69
C GLN A 224 6.65 -1.53 -18.60
N VAL A 225 7.18 -0.31 -18.76
CA VAL A 225 6.86 0.82 -17.90
C VAL A 225 5.37 1.15 -18.00
N ILE A 226 4.73 1.36 -16.88
CA ILE A 226 3.37 1.89 -16.74
C ILE A 226 3.44 3.39 -17.05
N GLN A 227 2.77 3.83 -18.11
CA GLN A 227 2.76 5.22 -18.57
C GLN A 227 1.71 6.05 -17.86
#